data_6c9555c1611786833935da4b7ba9740e
#
_entry.id   6c9555c1611786833935da4b7ba9740e
#
_cell.length_a   1.000
_cell.length_b   1.000
_cell.length_c   1.000
_cell.angle_alpha   90.00
_cell.angle_beta   90.00
_cell.angle_gamma   90.00
#
_symmetry.space_group_name_H-M   'P 1'
#
loop_
_entity.id
_entity.type
_entity.pdbx_description
1 polymer ?
#
loop_
_entity_poly.entity_id
_entity_poly.type
_entity_poly.pdbx_seq_one_letter_code
_entity_poly.pdbx_strand_id
1 'polypeptide(L)'
;MRTTRVHAVQWATEQLGGVDLGHVRRTRRLVQMASRVAEHPAGRVSEAIPSPKEQQGAYDWLENKQVEASRFIVEVARATAARCPLRRSTPVVVDGSSLSIIDGTGTKGLGSVGTASKPTKGLKVISALALDDRGIPLGALAQTWWARPARKRRRDAAKREQVHKTPLEAKETRHWLTTIDQAAERLDERGLRGCFVIDREGDAHPILTTLVDSGHDFIVRAHVDRIALDGAQVTRLRPLLGRAPIVGSYDLDVPARPKRTGRQAKMVMRSARVVLSLRNAATRRKIGVLPLQVVWVSEAGTTPVGEAPLDWLLFTNLPVDTYEQGREVVQGYAMRWRIEEVHRTWKAGGCDVESTQLRTAEAIIKWATLLFAVAIRVERLKHAARTEPRRAADTELTASEIQALVLLKRREKKRTESIPDAPLDIATAVRWMADLGGYTGNSSGGPPGVTVIRRGFVRVRNAADALEQLGARR
;
A
#
# COMPACT_ATOMS: atom_id res chain seq x y z
N MET A 1 -17.57 26.01 -18.14
CA MET A 1 -16.90 24.76 -18.57
C MET A 1 -15.42 24.63 -18.19
N ARG A 2 -14.76 25.64 -17.56
CA ARG A 2 -13.32 25.64 -17.32
C ARG A 2 -12.84 25.37 -15.91
N THR A 3 -13.64 25.55 -14.87
CA THR A 3 -13.14 25.57 -13.48
C THR A 3 -13.26 24.23 -12.73
N THR A 4 -14.24 23.37 -12.98
CA THR A 4 -14.48 22.09 -12.29
C THR A 4 -13.53 20.99 -12.71
N ARG A 5 -13.19 20.99 -13.99
CA ARG A 5 -12.12 20.14 -14.50
C ARG A 5 -10.77 20.46 -13.84
N VAL A 6 -10.68 21.62 -13.17
CA VAL A 6 -9.38 22.10 -12.65
C VAL A 6 -8.87 21.21 -11.53
N HIS A 7 -9.68 20.64 -10.65
CA HIS A 7 -9.16 20.00 -9.42
C HIS A 7 -8.98 18.48 -9.44
N ALA A 8 -9.90 17.69 -10.00
CA ALA A 8 -9.54 16.30 -10.31
C ALA A 8 -8.51 16.28 -11.43
N VAL A 9 -8.60 17.23 -12.36
CA VAL A 9 -7.55 17.54 -13.35
C VAL A 9 -6.30 18.06 -12.65
N GLN A 10 -6.41 18.91 -11.63
CA GLN A 10 -5.25 19.40 -10.86
C GLN A 10 -4.57 18.24 -10.14
N TRP A 11 -5.31 17.42 -9.37
CA TRP A 11 -4.74 16.21 -8.76
C TRP A 11 -4.15 15.27 -9.83
N ALA A 12 -4.89 15.00 -10.89
CA ALA A 12 -4.41 14.14 -11.97
C ALA A 12 -3.20 14.74 -12.69
N THR A 13 -3.15 16.07 -12.84
CA THR A 13 -2.03 16.81 -13.45
C THR A 13 -0.81 16.78 -12.53
N GLU A 14 -0.98 17.02 -11.24
CA GLU A 14 0.08 16.94 -10.25
C GLU A 14 0.66 15.52 -10.14
N GLN A 15 -0.20 14.51 -10.23
CA GLN A 15 0.22 13.11 -10.14
C GLN A 15 0.81 12.57 -11.45
N LEU A 16 0.30 12.99 -12.59
CA LEU A 16 0.51 12.32 -13.87
C LEU A 16 0.82 13.29 -15.04
N GLY A 17 0.76 14.60 -14.80
CA GLY A 17 0.95 15.59 -15.86
C GLY A 17 2.38 15.63 -16.43
N GLY A 18 3.37 15.24 -15.61
CA GLY A 18 4.77 15.11 -16.01
C GLY A 18 5.14 13.77 -16.65
N VAL A 19 4.18 12.84 -16.77
CA VAL A 19 4.43 11.50 -17.34
C VAL A 19 4.74 11.59 -18.82
N ASP A 20 5.93 11.19 -19.24
CA ASP A 20 6.31 11.13 -20.65
C ASP A 20 5.93 9.78 -21.28
N LEU A 21 4.86 9.77 -22.07
CA LEU A 21 4.40 8.61 -22.85
C LEU A 21 4.78 8.72 -24.33
N GLY A 22 5.80 9.52 -24.66
CA GLY A 22 6.30 9.72 -26.01
C GLY A 22 5.44 10.63 -26.88
N HIS A 23 4.29 11.11 -26.40
CA HIS A 23 3.46 12.08 -27.11
C HIS A 23 2.49 12.79 -26.16
N VAL A 24 2.44 14.12 -26.22
CA VAL A 24 1.64 14.98 -25.33
C VAL A 24 0.14 14.63 -25.28
N ARG A 25 -0.44 14.14 -26.39
CA ARG A 25 -1.85 13.71 -26.42
C ARG A 25 -2.09 12.48 -25.56
N ARG A 26 -1.12 11.59 -25.40
CA ARG A 26 -1.23 10.40 -24.53
C ARG A 26 -1.24 10.79 -23.07
N THR A 27 -0.35 11.70 -22.66
CA THR A 27 -0.31 12.24 -21.30
C THR A 27 -1.58 13.03 -20.98
N ARG A 28 -2.04 13.88 -21.91
CA ARG A 28 -3.30 14.62 -21.75
C ARG A 28 -4.51 13.66 -21.57
N ARG A 29 -4.55 12.58 -22.36
CA ARG A 29 -5.60 11.54 -22.21
C ARG A 29 -5.50 10.82 -20.87
N LEU A 30 -4.29 10.48 -20.42
CA LEU A 30 -4.05 9.89 -19.10
C LEU A 30 -4.57 10.78 -17.99
N VAL A 31 -4.23 12.07 -17.98
CA VAL A 31 -4.72 13.04 -16.98
C VAL A 31 -6.25 13.13 -17.01
N GLN A 32 -6.87 13.15 -18.20
CA GLN A 32 -8.33 13.15 -18.33
C GLN A 32 -8.96 11.88 -17.76
N MET A 33 -8.41 10.71 -18.06
CA MET A 33 -8.88 9.43 -17.51
C MET A 33 -8.72 9.39 -15.99
N ALA A 34 -7.54 9.78 -15.48
CA ALA A 34 -7.26 9.82 -14.05
C ALA A 34 -8.22 10.74 -13.30
N SER A 35 -8.55 11.89 -13.88
CA SER A 35 -9.56 12.81 -13.34
C SER A 35 -10.92 12.11 -13.21
N ARG A 36 -11.40 11.45 -14.27
CA ARG A 36 -12.68 10.74 -14.27
C ARG A 36 -12.70 9.59 -13.26
N VAL A 37 -11.62 8.80 -13.21
CA VAL A 37 -11.51 7.69 -12.27
C VAL A 37 -11.42 8.18 -10.82
N ALA A 38 -10.79 9.31 -10.58
CA ALA A 38 -10.81 9.93 -9.25
C ALA A 38 -12.20 10.42 -8.83
N GLU A 39 -13.02 10.85 -9.80
CA GLU A 39 -14.43 11.24 -9.59
C GLU A 39 -15.31 10.01 -9.34
N HIS A 40 -15.19 8.99 -10.17
CA HIS A 40 -15.99 7.77 -10.13
C HIS A 40 -15.12 6.50 -10.14
N PRO A 41 -14.49 6.15 -9.00
CA PRO A 41 -13.67 4.94 -8.96
C PRO A 41 -14.52 3.69 -9.21
N ALA A 42 -14.17 2.94 -10.25
CA ALA A 42 -14.81 1.67 -10.57
C ALA A 42 -13.84 0.77 -11.36
N GLY A 43 -14.01 -0.53 -11.24
CA GLY A 43 -13.20 -1.50 -11.97
C GLY A 43 -13.51 -1.54 -13.47
N ARG A 44 -14.76 -1.26 -13.84
CA ARG A 44 -15.16 -1.15 -15.25
C ARG A 44 -14.97 0.26 -15.77
N VAL A 45 -14.36 0.37 -16.95
CA VAL A 45 -14.13 1.67 -17.60
C VAL A 45 -15.45 2.40 -17.86
N SER A 46 -16.51 1.68 -18.26
CA SER A 46 -17.82 2.24 -18.52
C SER A 46 -18.52 2.81 -17.29
N GLU A 47 -18.23 2.29 -16.11
CA GLU A 47 -18.77 2.81 -14.84
C GLU A 47 -17.96 4.02 -14.35
N ALA A 48 -16.64 4.00 -14.56
CA ALA A 48 -15.76 5.09 -14.16
C ALA A 48 -15.84 6.31 -15.09
N ILE A 49 -16.15 6.10 -16.37
CA ILE A 49 -16.20 7.13 -17.41
C ILE A 49 -17.57 7.11 -18.08
N PRO A 50 -18.54 7.95 -17.64
CA PRO A 50 -19.91 7.88 -18.13
C PRO A 50 -20.11 8.30 -19.60
N SER A 51 -19.24 9.19 -20.15
CA SER A 51 -19.39 9.69 -21.51
C SER A 51 -18.92 8.65 -22.55
N PRO A 52 -19.79 8.19 -23.50
CA PRO A 52 -19.39 7.21 -24.53
C PRO A 52 -18.16 7.62 -25.35
N LYS A 53 -18.03 8.90 -25.69
CA LYS A 53 -16.89 9.44 -26.42
C LYS A 53 -15.58 9.36 -25.59
N GLU A 54 -15.67 9.62 -24.28
CA GLU A 54 -14.53 9.52 -23.38
C GLU A 54 -14.18 8.05 -23.10
N GLN A 55 -15.18 7.15 -23.02
CA GLN A 55 -14.98 5.69 -22.91
C GLN A 55 -14.18 5.15 -24.09
N GLN A 56 -14.59 5.47 -25.32
CA GLN A 56 -13.86 5.04 -26.51
C GLN A 56 -12.40 5.49 -26.46
N GLY A 57 -12.16 6.77 -26.16
CA GLY A 57 -10.80 7.27 -26.01
C GLY A 57 -10.01 6.67 -24.87
N ALA A 58 -10.67 6.17 -23.81
CA ALA A 58 -10.02 5.43 -22.74
C ALA A 58 -9.64 4.02 -23.17
N TYR A 59 -10.53 3.30 -23.86
CA TYR A 59 -10.21 1.99 -24.43
C TYR A 59 -9.07 2.07 -25.45
N ASP A 60 -9.12 3.06 -26.36
CA ASP A 60 -8.05 3.29 -27.34
C ASP A 60 -6.70 3.53 -26.66
N TRP A 61 -6.68 4.29 -25.56
CA TRP A 61 -5.46 4.54 -24.79
C TRP A 61 -4.96 3.28 -24.06
N LEU A 62 -5.87 2.54 -23.40
CA LEU A 62 -5.53 1.33 -22.63
C LEU A 62 -5.00 0.21 -23.54
N GLU A 63 -5.56 0.07 -24.74
CA GLU A 63 -5.17 -0.94 -25.73
C GLU A 63 -4.01 -0.49 -26.63
N ASN A 64 -3.59 0.79 -26.55
CA ASN A 64 -2.49 1.32 -27.35
C ASN A 64 -1.17 0.66 -26.94
N LYS A 65 -0.57 -0.08 -27.89
CA LYS A 65 0.71 -0.77 -27.71
C LYS A 65 1.91 0.19 -27.54
N GLN A 66 1.78 1.45 -27.98
CA GLN A 66 2.81 2.46 -27.78
C GLN A 66 2.79 3.08 -26.38
N VAL A 67 1.81 2.75 -25.56
CA VAL A 67 1.73 3.08 -24.14
C VAL A 67 2.07 1.83 -23.35
N GLU A 68 3.34 1.58 -23.08
CA GLU A 68 3.79 0.44 -22.29
C GLU A 68 3.46 0.63 -20.82
N ALA A 69 2.90 -0.41 -20.17
CA ALA A 69 2.56 -0.37 -18.75
C ALA A 69 3.82 -0.14 -17.89
N SER A 70 4.94 -0.73 -18.25
CA SER A 70 6.23 -0.55 -17.58
C SER A 70 6.64 0.92 -17.51
N ARG A 71 6.62 1.61 -18.66
CA ARG A 71 6.94 3.04 -18.75
C ARG A 71 5.95 3.89 -17.95
N PHE A 72 4.66 3.60 -18.04
CA PHE A 72 3.64 4.29 -17.25
C PHE A 72 3.89 4.14 -15.74
N ILE A 73 4.20 2.93 -15.25
CA ILE A 73 4.51 2.67 -13.83
C ILE A 73 5.73 3.47 -13.37
N VAL A 74 6.80 3.48 -14.17
CA VAL A 74 8.04 4.24 -13.86
C VAL A 74 7.74 5.73 -13.70
N GLU A 75 6.94 6.31 -14.59
CA GLU A 75 6.61 7.73 -14.52
C GLU A 75 5.73 8.07 -13.31
N VAL A 76 4.76 7.20 -12.96
CA VAL A 76 3.98 7.34 -11.71
C VAL A 76 4.90 7.30 -10.48
N ALA A 77 5.90 6.41 -10.49
CA ALA A 77 6.88 6.29 -9.43
C ALA A 77 7.75 7.55 -9.30
N ARG A 78 8.22 8.12 -10.40
CA ARG A 78 8.95 9.41 -10.41
C ARG A 78 8.13 10.54 -9.82
N ALA A 79 6.86 10.65 -10.22
CA ALA A 79 5.94 11.63 -9.65
C ALA A 79 5.73 11.40 -8.14
N THR A 80 5.76 10.16 -7.66
CA THR A 80 5.72 9.84 -6.23
C THR A 80 6.98 10.27 -5.51
N ALA A 81 8.16 9.93 -6.05
CA ALA A 81 9.46 10.29 -5.46
C ALA A 81 9.61 11.83 -5.33
N ALA A 82 9.06 12.59 -6.29
CA ALA A 82 9.06 14.05 -6.22
C ALA A 82 8.28 14.62 -5.03
N ARG A 83 7.36 13.86 -4.44
CA ARG A 83 6.58 14.25 -3.25
C ARG A 83 7.16 13.75 -1.93
N CYS A 84 8.18 12.91 -1.98
CA CYS A 84 8.84 12.42 -0.77
C CYS A 84 9.67 13.54 -0.13
N PRO A 85 9.68 13.67 1.22
CA PRO A 85 10.39 14.72 1.91
C PRO A 85 11.91 14.56 1.86
N LEU A 86 12.66 15.65 1.65
CA LEU A 86 14.11 15.65 1.50
C LEU A 86 14.92 15.43 2.80
N ARG A 87 14.27 15.55 3.97
CA ARG A 87 15.00 15.64 5.25
C ARG A 87 15.03 14.39 6.11
N ARG A 88 14.28 13.33 5.76
CA ARG A 88 14.15 12.09 6.55
C ARG A 88 14.13 10.87 5.65
N SER A 89 14.45 9.71 6.21
CA SER A 89 14.25 8.45 5.52
C SER A 89 12.76 8.26 5.26
N THR A 90 12.40 8.01 3.99
CA THR A 90 11.00 7.78 3.57
C THR A 90 10.61 6.34 3.87
N PRO A 91 9.59 6.06 4.69
CA PRO A 91 9.08 4.70 4.84
C PRO A 91 8.52 4.17 3.52
N VAL A 92 9.01 3.01 3.09
CA VAL A 92 8.61 2.33 1.85
C VAL A 92 8.09 0.94 2.19
N VAL A 93 6.77 0.80 2.23
CA VAL A 93 6.16 -0.50 2.52
C VAL A 93 6.09 -1.33 1.26
N VAL A 94 6.67 -2.53 1.27
CA VAL A 94 6.65 -3.46 0.14
C VAL A 94 5.80 -4.68 0.49
N ASP A 95 4.81 -4.97 -0.35
CA ASP A 95 3.94 -6.12 -0.14
C ASP A 95 3.38 -6.66 -1.47
N GLY A 96 3.03 -7.95 -1.45
CA GLY A 96 2.47 -8.67 -2.59
C GLY A 96 0.95 -8.73 -2.58
N SER A 97 0.34 -8.65 -3.78
CA SER A 97 -1.09 -8.87 -3.96
C SER A 97 -1.38 -9.68 -5.21
N SER A 98 -2.62 -10.14 -5.33
CA SER A 98 -3.11 -10.85 -6.51
C SER A 98 -4.45 -10.27 -6.92
N LEU A 99 -4.67 -10.04 -8.19
CA LEU A 99 -5.98 -9.67 -8.75
C LEU A 99 -6.61 -10.91 -9.38
N SER A 100 -7.80 -11.28 -8.91
CA SER A 100 -8.62 -12.34 -9.51
C SER A 100 -9.52 -11.74 -10.58
N ILE A 101 -9.34 -12.13 -11.83
CA ILE A 101 -10.03 -11.51 -12.96
C ILE A 101 -10.73 -12.60 -13.78
N ILE A 102 -11.98 -12.35 -14.15
CA ILE A 102 -12.76 -13.28 -14.99
C ILE A 102 -12.15 -13.31 -16.40
N ASP A 103 -11.78 -14.51 -16.84
CA ASP A 103 -11.24 -14.79 -18.17
C ASP A 103 -11.90 -16.03 -18.75
N GLY A 104 -13.17 -15.88 -19.18
CA GLY A 104 -13.96 -16.98 -19.72
C GLY A 104 -13.39 -17.56 -21.03
N THR A 105 -12.70 -16.74 -21.82
CA THR A 105 -12.10 -17.16 -23.11
C THR A 105 -10.67 -17.67 -22.96
N GLY A 106 -10.00 -17.40 -21.85
CA GLY A 106 -8.60 -17.74 -21.65
C GLY A 106 -7.60 -16.93 -22.48
N THR A 107 -8.04 -15.83 -23.12
CA THR A 107 -7.25 -15.05 -24.08
C THR A 107 -6.59 -13.80 -23.49
N LYS A 108 -6.88 -13.45 -22.24
CA LYS A 108 -6.39 -12.20 -21.60
C LYS A 108 -4.91 -12.23 -21.20
N GLY A 109 -4.21 -13.38 -21.31
CA GLY A 109 -2.82 -13.51 -20.88
C GLY A 109 -2.66 -13.61 -19.37
N LEU A 110 -3.69 -14.09 -18.64
CA LEU A 110 -3.71 -14.20 -17.19
C LEU A 110 -3.12 -15.53 -16.70
N GLY A 111 -2.54 -15.50 -15.50
CA GLY A 111 -1.98 -16.68 -14.83
C GLY A 111 -2.83 -17.19 -13.67
N SER A 112 -2.35 -18.19 -12.97
CA SER A 112 -3.03 -18.76 -11.80
C SER A 112 -2.75 -17.91 -10.55
N VAL A 113 -3.80 -17.43 -9.87
CA VAL A 113 -3.70 -16.64 -8.63
C VAL A 113 -4.45 -17.27 -7.45
N GLY A 114 -5.39 -18.16 -7.70
CA GLY A 114 -6.16 -18.84 -6.66
C GLY A 114 -5.39 -19.96 -5.95
N THR A 115 -6.05 -20.55 -4.96
CA THR A 115 -5.57 -21.76 -4.28
C THR A 115 -5.83 -23.01 -5.12
N ALA A 116 -5.22 -24.14 -4.74
CA ALA A 116 -5.46 -25.42 -5.43
C ALA A 116 -6.94 -25.86 -5.34
N SER A 117 -7.64 -25.47 -4.26
CA SER A 117 -9.06 -25.76 -4.04
C SER A 117 -10.00 -24.76 -4.74
N LYS A 118 -9.51 -23.55 -5.06
CA LYS A 118 -10.26 -22.52 -5.80
C LYS A 118 -9.34 -21.89 -6.85
N PRO A 119 -9.12 -22.58 -7.98
CA PRO A 119 -8.27 -22.06 -9.04
C PRO A 119 -8.96 -20.86 -9.69
N THR A 120 -8.29 -19.72 -9.69
CA THR A 120 -8.73 -18.48 -10.36
C THR A 120 -7.64 -17.99 -11.29
N LYS A 121 -8.02 -17.25 -12.32
CA LYS A 121 -7.12 -16.57 -13.24
C LYS A 121 -6.88 -15.14 -12.77
N GLY A 122 -5.71 -14.58 -13.08
CA GLY A 122 -5.42 -13.21 -12.71
C GLY A 122 -3.97 -12.81 -12.90
N LEU A 123 -3.60 -11.71 -12.25
CA LEU A 123 -2.25 -11.16 -12.22
C LEU A 123 -1.75 -11.07 -10.79
N LYS A 124 -0.46 -11.24 -10.61
CA LYS A 124 0.23 -10.93 -9.36
C LYS A 124 0.97 -9.59 -9.47
N VAL A 125 1.09 -8.91 -8.35
CA VAL A 125 1.82 -7.66 -8.26
C VAL A 125 2.54 -7.58 -6.92
N ILE A 126 3.75 -7.02 -6.92
CA ILE A 126 4.40 -6.49 -5.73
C ILE A 126 4.44 -4.99 -5.88
N SER A 127 4.01 -4.28 -4.85
CA SER A 127 3.96 -2.82 -4.82
C SER A 127 4.86 -2.28 -3.72
N ALA A 128 5.57 -1.19 -4.00
CA ALA A 128 6.31 -0.40 -3.03
C ALA A 128 5.55 0.92 -2.80
N LEU A 129 4.98 1.09 -1.61
CA LEU A 129 4.17 2.24 -1.20
C LEU A 129 5.00 3.19 -0.34
N ALA A 130 5.23 4.42 -0.80
CA ALA A 130 5.83 5.47 0.01
C ALA A 130 4.83 6.06 1.00
N LEU A 131 5.30 6.31 2.21
CA LEU A 131 4.55 6.97 3.28
C LEU A 131 5.31 8.21 3.76
N ASP A 132 4.61 9.16 4.38
CA ASP A 132 5.27 10.18 5.19
C ASP A 132 5.62 9.63 6.59
N ASP A 133 6.23 10.46 7.43
CA ASP A 133 6.67 10.11 8.79
C ASP A 133 5.50 9.77 9.75
N ARG A 134 4.28 10.11 9.38
CA ARG A 134 3.04 9.80 10.13
C ARG A 134 2.28 8.61 9.55
N GLY A 135 2.82 7.97 8.52
CA GLY A 135 2.21 6.84 7.85
C GLY A 135 1.07 7.22 6.90
N ILE A 136 1.02 8.46 6.41
CA ILE A 136 0.07 8.88 5.38
C ILE A 136 0.63 8.46 4.00
N PRO A 137 -0.15 7.75 3.18
CA PRO A 137 0.31 7.31 1.86
C PRO A 137 0.64 8.46 0.92
N LEU A 138 1.83 8.44 0.31
CA LEU A 138 2.29 9.43 -0.67
C LEU A 138 2.07 8.98 -2.11
N GLY A 139 2.30 7.69 -2.41
CA GLY A 139 2.18 7.13 -3.74
C GLY A 139 2.93 5.81 -3.89
N ALA A 140 2.86 5.20 -5.07
CA ALA A 140 3.63 4.03 -5.43
C ALA A 140 5.01 4.43 -5.98
N LEU A 141 6.09 3.85 -5.46
CA LEU A 141 7.47 3.99 -5.97
C LEU A 141 7.84 2.89 -6.96
N ALA A 142 7.16 1.74 -6.90
CA ALA A 142 7.33 0.66 -7.85
C ALA A 142 6.12 -0.28 -7.85
N GLN A 143 5.88 -0.92 -8.98
CA GLN A 143 4.97 -2.05 -9.11
C GLN A 143 5.54 -3.06 -10.11
N THR A 144 5.76 -4.30 -9.67
CA THR A 144 6.20 -5.39 -10.53
C THR A 144 5.05 -6.36 -10.75
N TRP A 145 4.63 -6.52 -11.99
CA TRP A 145 3.49 -7.33 -12.39
C TRP A 145 3.91 -8.59 -13.12
N TRP A 146 3.21 -9.70 -12.90
CA TRP A 146 3.39 -10.92 -13.68
C TRP A 146 2.15 -11.81 -13.70
N ALA A 147 2.04 -12.60 -14.78
CA ALA A 147 1.12 -13.72 -14.88
C ALA A 147 1.86 -14.99 -14.46
N ARG A 148 1.39 -15.67 -13.41
CA ARG A 148 2.00 -16.91 -12.96
C ARG A 148 1.72 -18.01 -14.00
N PRO A 149 2.74 -18.73 -14.51
CA PRO A 149 2.50 -19.82 -15.45
C PRO A 149 1.62 -20.91 -14.85
N ALA A 150 0.86 -21.61 -15.69
CA ALA A 150 -0.01 -22.69 -15.25
C ALA A 150 0.80 -23.76 -14.50
N ARG A 151 0.40 -24.07 -13.27
CA ARG A 151 1.11 -25.03 -12.42
C ARG A 151 0.77 -26.46 -12.86
N LYS A 152 1.75 -27.22 -13.27
CA LYS A 152 1.61 -28.69 -13.35
C LYS A 152 1.46 -29.25 -11.92
N ARG A 153 0.43 -30.06 -11.69
CA ARG A 153 0.22 -30.78 -10.42
C ARG A 153 1.40 -31.73 -10.17
N ARG A 154 2.21 -31.48 -9.14
CA ARG A 154 3.29 -32.39 -8.71
C ARG A 154 3.04 -32.85 -7.28
N ARG A 155 3.48 -34.07 -6.95
CA ARG A 155 3.42 -34.67 -5.60
C ARG A 155 4.29 -33.84 -4.61
N ASP A 156 3.82 -33.70 -3.38
CA ASP A 156 4.33 -32.71 -2.42
C ASP A 156 5.83 -32.81 -2.02
N ALA A 157 6.39 -34.02 -1.93
CA ALA A 157 7.81 -34.21 -1.57
C ALA A 157 8.77 -33.78 -2.69
N ALA A 158 8.50 -34.21 -3.94
CA ALA A 158 9.29 -33.80 -5.11
C ALA A 158 9.21 -32.29 -5.38
N LYS A 159 8.12 -31.62 -4.96
CA LYS A 159 7.93 -30.19 -5.08
C LYS A 159 8.84 -29.40 -4.12
N ARG A 160 9.01 -29.85 -2.87
CA ARG A 160 9.91 -29.18 -1.91
C ARG A 160 11.36 -29.21 -2.40
N GLU A 161 11.83 -30.35 -2.85
CA GLU A 161 13.19 -30.50 -3.39
C GLU A 161 13.39 -29.65 -4.65
N GLN A 162 12.43 -29.62 -5.56
CA GLN A 162 12.46 -28.79 -6.77
C GLN A 162 12.52 -27.29 -6.46
N VAL A 163 11.76 -26.80 -5.47
CA VAL A 163 11.77 -25.37 -5.07
C VAL A 163 13.16 -24.98 -4.60
N HIS A 164 13.87 -25.82 -3.88
CA HIS A 164 15.23 -25.52 -3.44
C HIS A 164 16.26 -25.49 -4.56
N LYS A 165 16.09 -26.35 -5.59
CA LYS A 165 16.98 -26.45 -6.76
C LYS A 165 16.67 -25.38 -7.84
N THR A 166 15.50 -24.74 -7.80
CA THR A 166 15.11 -23.71 -8.76
C THR A 166 16.04 -22.48 -8.62
N PRO A 167 16.64 -21.99 -9.70
CA PRO A 167 17.46 -20.77 -9.67
C PRO A 167 16.63 -19.54 -9.31
N LEU A 168 17.26 -18.48 -8.82
CA LEU A 168 16.57 -17.27 -8.32
C LEU A 168 15.72 -16.61 -9.40
N GLU A 169 16.22 -16.59 -10.63
CA GLU A 169 15.58 -15.99 -11.81
C GLU A 169 14.23 -16.67 -12.16
N ALA A 170 14.07 -17.92 -11.75
CA ALA A 170 12.82 -18.68 -11.92
C ALA A 170 11.91 -18.68 -10.69
N LYS A 171 12.35 -18.05 -9.57
CA LYS A 171 11.55 -17.89 -8.35
C LYS A 171 10.75 -16.59 -8.35
N GLU A 172 9.61 -16.58 -7.67
CA GLU A 172 8.83 -15.34 -7.48
C GLU A 172 9.60 -14.30 -6.63
N THR A 173 10.59 -14.71 -5.85
CA THR A 173 11.48 -13.83 -5.09
C THR A 173 12.16 -12.77 -5.98
N ARG A 174 12.44 -13.07 -7.26
CA ARG A 174 12.99 -12.10 -8.21
C ARG A 174 12.13 -10.84 -8.34
N HIS A 175 10.80 -10.98 -8.27
CA HIS A 175 9.88 -9.84 -8.40
C HIS A 175 9.94 -8.92 -7.17
N TRP A 176 10.24 -9.47 -5.99
CA TRP A 176 10.53 -8.69 -4.79
C TRP A 176 11.80 -7.85 -4.99
N LEU A 177 12.88 -8.50 -5.46
CA LEU A 177 14.15 -7.82 -5.74
C LEU A 177 13.95 -6.71 -6.76
N THR A 178 13.33 -7.00 -7.89
CA THR A 178 13.02 -6.00 -8.93
C THR A 178 12.23 -4.81 -8.36
N THR A 179 11.23 -5.07 -7.50
CA THR A 179 10.42 -3.98 -6.91
C THR A 179 11.22 -3.13 -5.93
N ILE A 180 12.07 -3.77 -5.11
CA ILE A 180 12.95 -3.06 -4.16
C ILE A 180 13.95 -2.21 -4.94
N ASP A 181 14.63 -2.79 -5.93
CA ASP A 181 15.64 -2.10 -6.76
C ASP A 181 15.03 -0.89 -7.49
N GLN A 182 13.85 -1.06 -8.12
CA GLN A 182 13.14 0.03 -8.80
C GLN A 182 12.73 1.14 -7.83
N ALA A 183 12.26 0.80 -6.62
CA ALA A 183 11.88 1.81 -5.64
C ALA A 183 13.11 2.54 -5.09
N ALA A 184 14.21 1.84 -4.85
CA ALA A 184 15.49 2.40 -4.44
C ALA A 184 16.01 3.37 -5.51
N GLU A 185 16.06 2.95 -6.77
CA GLU A 185 16.50 3.77 -7.90
C GLU A 185 15.70 5.09 -8.01
N ARG A 186 14.36 5.04 -7.79
CA ARG A 186 13.52 6.26 -7.82
C ARG A 186 13.84 7.22 -6.67
N LEU A 187 14.21 6.71 -5.50
CA LEU A 187 14.65 7.54 -4.39
C LEU A 187 16.07 8.10 -4.64
N ASP A 188 16.98 7.28 -5.13
CA ASP A 188 18.37 7.67 -5.44
C ASP A 188 18.44 8.76 -6.52
N GLU A 189 17.60 8.69 -7.57
CA GLU A 189 17.44 9.76 -8.57
C GLU A 189 17.15 11.14 -7.95
N ARG A 190 16.63 11.16 -6.71
CA ARG A 190 16.28 12.36 -5.95
C ARG A 190 17.22 12.64 -4.78
N GLY A 191 18.25 11.83 -4.58
CA GLY A 191 19.12 11.91 -3.41
C GLY A 191 18.38 11.63 -2.08
N LEU A 192 17.33 10.80 -2.13
CA LEU A 192 16.49 10.45 -0.99
C LEU A 192 16.91 9.12 -0.39
N ARG A 193 16.76 8.99 0.93
CA ARG A 193 16.94 7.73 1.65
C ARG A 193 15.58 7.09 1.92
N GLY A 194 15.43 5.80 1.65
CA GLY A 194 14.25 5.00 1.98
C GLY A 194 14.46 4.15 3.22
N CYS A 195 13.36 3.78 3.90
CA CYS A 195 13.32 2.71 4.89
C CYS A 195 12.33 1.64 4.40
N PHE A 196 12.85 0.53 3.87
CA PHE A 196 12.04 -0.56 3.31
C PHE A 196 11.44 -1.40 4.42
N VAL A 197 10.11 -1.46 4.49
CA VAL A 197 9.35 -2.19 5.51
C VAL A 197 8.66 -3.38 4.87
N ILE A 198 9.06 -4.60 5.24
CA ILE A 198 8.62 -5.83 4.61
C ILE A 198 8.16 -6.84 5.66
N ASP A 199 7.14 -7.61 5.33
CA ASP A 199 6.65 -8.67 6.20
C ASP A 199 7.56 -9.93 6.18
N ARG A 200 7.02 -11.07 6.62
CA ARG A 200 7.74 -12.36 6.67
C ARG A 200 8.19 -12.88 5.29
N GLU A 201 7.59 -12.41 4.21
CA GLU A 201 8.03 -12.78 2.85
C GLU A 201 9.39 -12.15 2.52
N GLY A 202 9.74 -11.03 3.15
CA GLY A 202 11.05 -10.40 3.07
C GLY A 202 12.18 -11.16 3.78
N ASP A 203 11.86 -12.12 4.66
CA ASP A 203 12.86 -12.94 5.36
C ASP A 203 13.48 -14.02 4.44
N ALA A 204 13.92 -13.62 3.27
CA ALA A 204 14.64 -14.44 2.31
C ALA A 204 16.07 -13.92 2.14
N HIS A 205 17.05 -14.85 2.08
CA HIS A 205 18.46 -14.48 1.94
C HIS A 205 18.70 -13.43 0.84
N PRO A 206 18.23 -13.60 -0.42
CA PRO A 206 18.51 -12.62 -1.46
C PRO A 206 17.94 -11.23 -1.13
N ILE A 207 16.75 -11.15 -0.53
CA ILE A 207 16.10 -9.88 -0.17
C ILE A 207 16.91 -9.18 0.93
N LEU A 208 17.27 -9.90 1.99
CA LEU A 208 18.05 -9.32 3.09
C LEU A 208 19.41 -8.81 2.63
N THR A 209 20.09 -9.54 1.73
CA THR A 209 21.36 -9.11 1.16
C THR A 209 21.19 -7.85 0.30
N THR A 210 20.23 -7.85 -0.61
CA THR A 210 19.93 -6.66 -1.44
C THR A 210 19.60 -5.43 -0.58
N LEU A 211 18.82 -5.58 0.50
CA LEU A 211 18.51 -4.47 1.39
C LEU A 211 19.75 -3.93 2.12
N VAL A 212 20.65 -4.80 2.58
CA VAL A 212 21.91 -4.36 3.21
C VAL A 212 22.80 -3.64 2.20
N ASP A 213 22.88 -4.15 0.97
CA ASP A 213 23.78 -3.63 -0.07
C ASP A 213 23.21 -2.34 -0.72
N SER A 214 21.91 -2.08 -0.60
CA SER A 214 21.24 -0.91 -1.23
C SER A 214 21.63 0.44 -0.63
N GLY A 215 22.22 0.49 0.55
CA GLY A 215 22.52 1.73 1.26
C GLY A 215 21.29 2.41 1.90
N HIS A 216 20.10 1.86 1.71
CA HIS A 216 18.86 2.31 2.35
C HIS A 216 18.66 1.66 3.72
N ASP A 217 17.70 2.19 4.49
CA ASP A 217 17.27 1.58 5.74
C ASP A 217 16.24 0.49 5.46
N PHE A 218 16.10 -0.45 6.40
CA PHE A 218 15.06 -1.46 6.27
C PHE A 218 14.56 -1.96 7.63
N ILE A 219 13.34 -2.50 7.63
CA ILE A 219 12.73 -3.25 8.74
C ILE A 219 12.04 -4.47 8.14
N VAL A 220 12.54 -5.66 8.41
CA VAL A 220 11.99 -6.92 7.90
C VAL A 220 11.56 -7.80 9.05
N ARG A 221 10.32 -8.30 9.02
CA ARG A 221 9.87 -9.26 10.03
C ARG A 221 10.43 -10.65 9.74
N ALA A 222 11.06 -11.25 10.74
CA ALA A 222 11.56 -12.62 10.64
C ALA A 222 10.40 -13.62 10.45
N HIS A 223 10.58 -14.55 9.53
CA HIS A 223 9.67 -15.67 9.30
C HIS A 223 10.01 -16.85 10.21
N VAL A 224 11.31 -17.09 10.39
CA VAL A 224 11.84 -18.23 11.15
C VAL A 224 12.86 -17.78 12.20
N ASP A 225 13.07 -18.61 13.22
CA ASP A 225 14.16 -18.44 14.17
C ASP A 225 15.50 -18.83 13.51
N ARG A 226 16.19 -17.82 12.95
CA ARG A 226 17.41 -18.01 12.16
C ARG A 226 18.61 -18.39 13.05
N ILE A 227 19.60 -18.97 12.40
CA ILE A 227 20.92 -19.23 13.01
C ILE A 227 21.72 -17.93 13.04
N ALA A 228 22.27 -17.60 14.21
CA ALA A 228 23.16 -16.47 14.44
C ALA A 228 24.50 -16.94 15.01
N LEU A 229 25.50 -16.09 14.90
CA LEU A 229 26.80 -16.27 15.51
C LEU A 229 26.86 -15.46 16.81
N ASP A 230 27.31 -16.11 17.88
CA ASP A 230 27.58 -15.52 19.20
C ASP A 230 29.10 -15.71 19.45
N GLY A 231 29.91 -14.78 18.98
CA GLY A 231 31.35 -15.00 18.84
C GLY A 231 31.64 -16.17 17.89
N ALA A 232 32.38 -17.18 18.37
CA ALA A 232 32.65 -18.41 17.63
C ALA A 232 31.52 -19.45 17.69
N GLN A 233 30.52 -19.26 18.57
CA GLN A 233 29.44 -20.22 18.76
C GLN A 233 28.32 -20.00 17.78
N VAL A 234 27.68 -21.10 17.36
CA VAL A 234 26.50 -21.09 16.48
C VAL A 234 25.28 -21.35 17.36
N THR A 235 24.34 -20.41 17.36
CA THR A 235 23.12 -20.50 18.17
C THR A 235 21.88 -20.11 17.34
N ARG A 236 20.70 -20.30 17.92
CA ARG A 236 19.45 -19.74 17.38
C ARG A 236 19.29 -18.30 17.88
N LEU A 237 18.62 -17.49 17.08
CA LEU A 237 18.46 -16.07 17.34
C LEU A 237 17.63 -15.80 18.61
N ARG A 238 16.54 -16.55 18.83
CA ARG A 238 15.69 -16.36 20.01
C ARG A 238 16.39 -16.72 21.33
N PRO A 239 17.10 -17.85 21.48
CA PRO A 239 17.93 -18.12 22.66
C PRO A 239 19.00 -17.06 22.91
N LEU A 240 19.61 -16.52 21.86
CA LEU A 240 20.59 -15.43 21.97
C LEU A 240 19.91 -14.16 22.54
N LEU A 241 18.80 -13.73 21.94
CA LEU A 241 18.06 -12.56 22.39
C LEU A 241 17.41 -12.74 23.76
N GLY A 242 17.05 -13.97 24.13
CA GLY A 242 16.54 -14.29 25.46
C GLY A 242 17.51 -13.97 26.60
N ARG A 243 18.81 -14.00 26.32
CA ARG A 243 19.91 -13.62 27.25
C ARG A 243 20.22 -12.12 27.21
N ALA A 244 19.79 -11.41 26.15
CA ALA A 244 19.97 -9.97 26.05
C ALA A 244 19.13 -9.23 27.10
N PRO A 245 19.62 -8.09 27.62
CA PRO A 245 18.86 -7.31 28.60
C PRO A 245 17.54 -6.80 27.98
N ILE A 246 16.53 -6.63 28.83
CA ILE A 246 15.31 -5.91 28.46
C ILE A 246 15.65 -4.44 28.35
N VAL A 247 15.47 -3.86 27.16
CA VAL A 247 15.73 -2.43 26.91
C VAL A 247 14.53 -1.56 27.30
N GLY A 248 13.35 -2.15 27.45
CA GLY A 248 12.15 -1.46 27.92
C GLY A 248 10.87 -2.26 27.72
N SER A 249 9.75 -1.68 28.14
CA SER A 249 8.42 -2.27 27.98
C SER A 249 7.37 -1.19 27.73
N TYR A 250 6.22 -1.60 27.16
CA TYR A 250 5.07 -0.74 26.93
C TYR A 250 3.78 -1.55 26.89
N ASP A 251 2.68 -0.87 27.17
CA ASP A 251 1.36 -1.47 27.05
C ASP A 251 0.79 -1.30 25.65
N LEU A 252 0.13 -2.34 25.17
CA LEU A 252 -0.51 -2.36 23.84
C LEU A 252 -1.97 -2.79 24.00
N ASP A 253 -2.89 -1.93 23.56
CA ASP A 253 -4.30 -2.27 23.48
C ASP A 253 -4.57 -3.22 22.32
N VAL A 254 -4.95 -4.45 22.63
CA VAL A 254 -5.30 -5.48 21.67
C VAL A 254 -6.81 -5.50 21.50
N PRO A 255 -7.37 -5.04 20.37
CA PRO A 255 -8.81 -5.00 20.18
C PRO A 255 -9.41 -6.41 20.07
N ALA A 256 -10.62 -6.58 20.60
CA ALA A 256 -11.40 -7.80 20.40
C ALA A 256 -11.69 -8.06 18.92
N ARG A 257 -11.61 -9.32 18.52
CA ARG A 257 -11.97 -9.80 17.16
C ARG A 257 -12.55 -11.21 17.28
N PRO A 258 -13.22 -11.75 16.25
CA PRO A 258 -13.52 -13.18 16.22
C PRO A 258 -12.24 -14.00 16.51
N LYS A 259 -12.27 -14.85 17.50
CA LYS A 259 -11.15 -15.69 17.98
C LYS A 259 -9.97 -14.90 18.61
N ARG A 260 -10.18 -13.69 19.10
CA ARG A 260 -9.19 -12.92 19.86
C ARG A 260 -9.86 -12.06 20.91
N THR A 261 -9.51 -12.29 22.18
CA THR A 261 -9.99 -11.53 23.32
C THR A 261 -9.35 -10.13 23.34
N GLY A 262 -10.15 -9.09 23.55
CA GLY A 262 -9.65 -7.75 23.78
C GLY A 262 -8.89 -7.70 25.12
N ARG A 263 -7.68 -7.11 25.11
CA ARG A 263 -6.85 -6.99 26.32
C ARG A 263 -5.82 -5.88 26.20
N GLN A 264 -5.31 -5.44 27.31
CA GLN A 264 -4.08 -4.67 27.38
C GLN A 264 -2.91 -5.66 27.54
N ALA A 265 -2.04 -5.70 26.53
CA ALA A 265 -0.90 -6.60 26.51
C ALA A 265 0.37 -5.84 26.92
N LYS A 266 1.08 -6.34 27.93
CA LYS A 266 2.40 -5.80 28.30
C LYS A 266 3.46 -6.34 27.36
N MET A 267 4.01 -5.47 26.52
CA MET A 267 5.05 -5.81 25.55
C MET A 267 6.43 -5.55 26.15
N VAL A 268 7.31 -6.54 26.06
CA VAL A 268 8.69 -6.46 26.51
C VAL A 268 9.60 -6.44 25.29
N MET A 269 10.56 -5.52 25.27
CA MET A 269 11.48 -5.32 24.16
C MET A 269 12.91 -5.71 24.53
N ARG A 270 13.56 -6.46 23.64
CA ARG A 270 14.99 -6.71 23.62
C ARG A 270 15.57 -6.32 22.29
N SER A 271 16.80 -5.88 22.28
CA SER A 271 17.56 -5.57 21.05
C SER A 271 18.99 -6.07 21.15
N ALA A 272 19.57 -6.39 20.01
CA ALA A 272 20.99 -6.78 19.92
C ALA A 272 21.52 -6.57 18.51
N ARG A 273 22.83 -6.37 18.42
CA ARG A 273 23.61 -6.55 17.19
C ARG A 273 23.90 -8.03 17.01
N VAL A 274 23.61 -8.55 15.83
CA VAL A 274 23.79 -9.98 15.55
C VAL A 274 24.45 -10.19 14.19
N VAL A 275 25.06 -11.36 14.03
CA VAL A 275 25.55 -11.81 12.74
C VAL A 275 24.78 -13.06 12.35
N LEU A 276 23.89 -12.93 11.37
CA LEU A 276 23.14 -14.07 10.85
C LEU A 276 24.05 -14.98 10.03
N SER A 277 23.96 -16.29 10.26
CA SER A 277 24.58 -17.29 9.41
C SER A 277 23.63 -17.61 8.24
N LEU A 278 23.99 -17.15 7.06
CA LEU A 278 23.22 -17.39 5.85
C LEU A 278 23.54 -18.79 5.31
N ARG A 279 22.49 -19.56 5.03
CA ARG A 279 22.60 -20.93 4.54
C ARG A 279 21.81 -21.13 3.26
N ASN A 280 22.37 -21.88 2.33
CA ASN A 280 21.63 -22.34 1.17
C ASN A 280 20.45 -23.22 1.63
N ALA A 281 19.26 -22.93 1.18
CA ALA A 281 18.05 -23.63 1.62
C ALA A 281 18.03 -25.11 1.21
N ALA A 282 18.64 -25.46 0.07
CA ALA A 282 18.71 -26.84 -0.42
C ALA A 282 19.82 -27.66 0.25
N THR A 283 21.03 -27.13 0.25
CA THR A 283 22.22 -27.88 0.69
C THR A 283 22.55 -27.71 2.18
N ARG A 284 21.88 -26.77 2.86
CA ARG A 284 22.17 -26.35 4.25
C ARG A 284 23.60 -25.82 4.46
N ARG A 285 24.41 -25.76 3.41
CA ARG A 285 25.77 -25.21 3.50
C ARG A 285 25.73 -23.72 3.79
N LYS A 286 26.68 -23.26 4.61
CA LYS A 286 26.89 -21.83 4.86
C LYS A 286 27.31 -21.16 3.54
N ILE A 287 26.68 -20.05 3.21
CA ILE A 287 26.95 -19.23 2.00
C ILE A 287 27.46 -17.84 2.34
N GLY A 288 27.34 -17.43 3.61
CA GLY A 288 27.82 -16.14 4.07
C GLY A 288 27.35 -15.83 5.48
N VAL A 289 27.66 -14.62 5.88
CA VAL A 289 27.18 -14.01 7.13
C VAL A 289 26.60 -12.64 6.80
N LEU A 290 25.64 -12.20 7.63
CA LEU A 290 25.00 -10.91 7.47
C LEU A 290 24.91 -10.20 8.83
N PRO A 291 25.74 -9.18 9.07
CA PRO A 291 25.63 -8.36 10.27
C PRO A 291 24.38 -7.46 10.17
N LEU A 292 23.59 -7.40 11.24
CA LEU A 292 22.43 -6.54 11.32
C LEU A 292 22.02 -6.31 12.78
N GLN A 293 21.03 -5.43 12.97
CA GLN A 293 20.39 -5.19 14.24
C GLN A 293 19.11 -6.02 14.34
N VAL A 294 18.71 -6.37 15.55
CA VAL A 294 17.45 -7.09 15.80
C VAL A 294 16.69 -6.44 16.94
N VAL A 295 15.39 -6.24 16.74
CA VAL A 295 14.45 -5.90 17.79
C VAL A 295 13.48 -7.05 17.97
N TRP A 296 13.42 -7.60 19.19
CA TRP A 296 12.45 -8.63 19.56
C TRP A 296 11.47 -8.06 20.56
N VAL A 297 10.19 -8.03 20.18
CA VAL A 297 9.09 -7.60 21.04
C VAL A 297 8.16 -8.78 21.26
N SER A 298 7.97 -9.14 22.53
CA SER A 298 7.11 -10.26 22.94
C SER A 298 6.16 -9.85 24.04
N GLU A 299 4.95 -10.42 24.04
CA GLU A 299 3.98 -10.24 25.10
C GLU A 299 4.46 -10.98 26.36
N ALA A 300 4.50 -10.27 27.49
CA ALA A 300 4.85 -10.81 28.79
C ALA A 300 3.61 -11.25 29.55
N GLY A 301 3.77 -12.27 30.42
CA GLY A 301 2.69 -12.81 31.23
C GLY A 301 1.86 -13.87 30.50
N THR A 302 0.67 -14.16 31.05
CA THR A 302 -0.24 -15.17 30.52
C THR A 302 -1.16 -14.58 29.47
N THR A 303 -1.30 -15.26 28.35
CA THR A 303 -2.28 -14.93 27.29
C THR A 303 -3.60 -15.66 27.55
N PRO A 304 -4.73 -15.19 27.00
CA PRO A 304 -5.99 -15.91 27.07
C PRO A 304 -5.88 -17.33 26.50
N VAL A 305 -6.64 -18.25 27.05
CA VAL A 305 -6.60 -19.67 26.66
C VAL A 305 -6.86 -19.82 25.16
N GLY A 306 -5.97 -20.56 24.49
CA GLY A 306 -6.05 -20.79 23.03
C GLY A 306 -5.49 -19.66 22.16
N GLU A 307 -4.97 -18.58 22.76
CA GLU A 307 -4.32 -17.48 22.02
C GLU A 307 -2.80 -17.55 22.15
N ALA A 308 -2.10 -17.40 21.03
CA ALA A 308 -0.65 -17.25 21.06
C ALA A 308 -0.27 -15.82 21.51
N PRO A 309 0.84 -15.65 22.26
CA PRO A 309 1.34 -14.34 22.63
C PRO A 309 1.73 -13.53 21.38
N LEU A 310 1.59 -12.21 21.48
CA LEU A 310 2.10 -11.31 20.45
C LEU A 310 3.62 -11.40 20.41
N ASP A 311 4.16 -11.55 19.19
CA ASP A 311 5.58 -11.81 19.00
C ASP A 311 6.06 -11.24 17.65
N TRP A 312 6.96 -10.27 17.74
CA TRP A 312 7.61 -9.66 16.57
C TRP A 312 9.12 -9.72 16.72
N LEU A 313 9.75 -10.35 15.75
CA LEU A 313 11.20 -10.39 15.58
C LEU A 313 11.52 -9.61 14.30
N LEU A 314 12.21 -8.47 14.45
CA LEU A 314 12.42 -7.49 13.39
C LEU A 314 13.92 -7.35 13.10
N PHE A 315 14.32 -7.58 11.86
CA PHE A 315 15.65 -7.30 11.32
C PHE A 315 15.74 -5.88 10.81
N THR A 316 16.83 -5.18 11.06
CA THR A 316 17.05 -3.82 10.60
C THR A 316 18.54 -3.49 10.53
N ASN A 317 18.89 -2.43 9.79
CA ASN A 317 20.21 -1.77 9.85
C ASN A 317 20.18 -0.46 10.66
N LEU A 318 19.00 -0.07 11.14
CA LEU A 318 18.85 1.10 12.01
C LEU A 318 19.47 0.85 13.38
N PRO A 319 19.98 1.85 14.09
CA PRO A 319 20.47 1.70 15.46
C PRO A 319 19.33 1.27 16.39
N VAL A 320 19.64 0.38 17.36
CA VAL A 320 18.70 -0.17 18.34
C VAL A 320 19.32 -0.23 19.74
N ASP A 321 20.22 0.66 20.03
CA ASP A 321 20.99 0.69 21.28
C ASP A 321 20.15 1.21 22.46
N THR A 322 19.08 1.99 22.21
CA THR A 322 18.17 2.51 23.22
C THR A 322 16.73 2.02 23.04
N TYR A 323 15.92 2.20 24.08
CA TYR A 323 14.49 1.89 24.02
C TYR A 323 13.76 2.69 22.93
N GLU A 324 14.06 3.98 22.80
CA GLU A 324 13.46 4.90 21.83
C GLU A 324 13.75 4.44 20.40
N GLN A 325 15.01 4.09 20.10
CA GLN A 325 15.42 3.56 18.80
C GLN A 325 14.69 2.24 18.48
N GLY A 326 14.61 1.33 19.46
CA GLY A 326 13.82 0.10 19.31
C GLY A 326 12.34 0.37 19.06
N ARG A 327 11.77 1.38 19.74
CA ARG A 327 10.38 1.82 19.53
C ARG A 327 10.15 2.39 18.14
N GLU A 328 11.08 3.16 17.60
CA GLU A 328 11.02 3.67 16.22
C GLU A 328 10.95 2.52 15.20
N VAL A 329 11.78 1.48 15.39
CA VAL A 329 11.72 0.27 14.53
C VAL A 329 10.37 -0.43 14.63
N VAL A 330 9.81 -0.60 15.83
CA VAL A 330 8.49 -1.22 16.04
C VAL A 330 7.38 -0.39 15.40
N GLN A 331 7.41 0.93 15.59
CA GLN A 331 6.44 1.85 14.99
C GLN A 331 6.55 1.88 13.46
N GLY A 332 7.79 1.91 12.93
CA GLY A 332 8.06 1.79 11.51
C GLY A 332 7.47 0.52 10.92
N TYR A 333 7.66 -0.63 11.59
CA TYR A 333 7.05 -1.88 11.16
C TYR A 333 5.51 -1.85 11.22
N ALA A 334 4.92 -1.20 12.21
CA ALA A 334 3.46 -1.07 12.32
C ALA A 334 2.86 -0.33 11.12
N MET A 335 3.61 0.59 10.47
CA MET A 335 3.17 1.28 9.26
C MET A 335 2.98 0.33 8.07
N ARG A 336 3.56 -0.88 8.09
CA ARG A 336 3.39 -1.90 7.05
C ARG A 336 1.92 -2.15 6.71
N TRP A 337 1.05 -2.06 7.70
CA TRP A 337 -0.39 -2.28 7.50
C TRP A 337 -1.05 -1.32 6.51
N ARG A 338 -0.42 -0.19 6.21
CA ARG A 338 -0.94 0.82 5.26
C ARG A 338 -1.14 0.26 3.85
N ILE A 339 -0.23 -0.59 3.38
CA ILE A 339 -0.35 -1.17 2.05
C ILE A 339 -1.52 -2.17 1.96
N GLU A 340 -1.82 -2.91 3.05
CA GLU A 340 -2.98 -3.80 3.10
C GLU A 340 -4.31 -3.03 3.06
N GLU A 341 -4.36 -1.84 3.69
CA GLU A 341 -5.51 -0.95 3.61
C GLU A 341 -5.68 -0.43 2.18
N VAL A 342 -4.61 0.00 1.52
CA VAL A 342 -4.64 0.41 0.10
C VAL A 342 -5.08 -0.75 -0.79
N HIS A 343 -4.53 -1.96 -0.61
CA HIS A 343 -4.94 -3.15 -1.37
C HIS A 343 -6.44 -3.46 -1.20
N ARG A 344 -6.97 -3.31 0.01
CA ARG A 344 -8.40 -3.52 0.29
C ARG A 344 -9.27 -2.50 -0.42
N THR A 345 -8.92 -1.22 -0.36
CA THR A 345 -9.63 -0.14 -1.05
C THR A 345 -9.58 -0.32 -2.56
N TRP A 346 -8.44 -0.73 -3.09
CA TRP A 346 -8.23 -1.01 -4.49
C TRP A 346 -9.07 -2.19 -5.01
N LYS A 347 -9.17 -3.30 -4.24
CA LYS A 347 -9.89 -4.52 -4.64
C LYS A 347 -11.40 -4.43 -4.41
N ALA A 348 -11.82 -4.09 -3.21
CA ALA A 348 -13.21 -4.23 -2.80
C ALA A 348 -13.81 -2.97 -2.14
N GLY A 349 -12.96 -2.10 -1.57
CA GLY A 349 -13.42 -0.97 -0.75
C GLY A 349 -13.83 0.26 -1.55
N GLY A 350 -13.64 0.26 -2.86
CA GLY A 350 -13.88 1.50 -3.59
C GLY A 350 -13.57 1.50 -5.06
N CYS A 351 -12.49 0.86 -5.48
CA CYS A 351 -12.11 0.83 -6.89
C CYS A 351 -12.58 -0.43 -7.61
N ASP A 352 -12.86 -1.50 -6.87
CA ASP A 352 -13.36 -2.79 -7.39
C ASP A 352 -12.60 -3.27 -8.65
N VAL A 353 -11.26 -3.16 -8.61
CA VAL A 353 -10.39 -3.38 -9.77
C VAL A 353 -10.58 -4.76 -10.41
N GLU A 354 -10.97 -5.77 -9.61
CA GLU A 354 -11.16 -7.15 -10.06
C GLU A 354 -12.40 -7.31 -10.96
N SER A 355 -13.33 -6.35 -10.98
CA SER A 355 -14.50 -6.35 -11.86
C SER A 355 -14.20 -5.90 -13.30
N THR A 356 -12.94 -5.57 -13.61
CA THR A 356 -12.53 -5.11 -14.95
C THR A 356 -12.89 -6.09 -16.06
N GLN A 357 -13.34 -5.54 -17.20
CA GLN A 357 -13.70 -6.29 -18.40
C GLN A 357 -12.68 -6.15 -19.54
N LEU A 358 -11.54 -5.49 -19.27
CA LEU A 358 -10.48 -5.32 -20.26
C LEU A 358 -9.96 -6.66 -20.79
N ARG A 359 -9.49 -6.66 -22.05
CA ARG A 359 -9.27 -7.89 -22.83
C ARG A 359 -7.82 -8.38 -22.79
N THR A 360 -6.87 -7.57 -22.35
CA THR A 360 -5.43 -7.93 -22.32
C THR A 360 -4.83 -7.65 -20.96
N ALA A 361 -3.85 -8.46 -20.57
CA ALA A 361 -3.09 -8.24 -19.33
C ALA A 361 -2.47 -6.83 -19.29
N GLU A 362 -1.95 -6.35 -20.41
CA GLU A 362 -1.32 -5.03 -20.55
C GLU A 362 -2.32 -3.89 -20.25
N ALA A 363 -3.52 -3.93 -20.83
CA ALA A 363 -4.57 -2.96 -20.56
C ALA A 363 -5.06 -3.03 -19.10
N ILE A 364 -5.17 -4.25 -18.55
CA ILE A 364 -5.52 -4.48 -17.16
C ILE A 364 -4.49 -3.87 -16.22
N ILE A 365 -3.19 -4.06 -16.48
CA ILE A 365 -2.10 -3.49 -15.68
C ILE A 365 -2.17 -1.96 -15.68
N LYS A 366 -2.32 -1.33 -16.85
CA LYS A 366 -2.46 0.13 -16.96
C LYS A 366 -3.65 0.66 -16.14
N TRP A 367 -4.80 0.03 -16.29
CA TRP A 367 -6.01 0.40 -15.56
C TRP A 367 -5.88 0.18 -14.06
N ALA A 368 -5.34 -0.97 -13.65
CA ALA A 368 -5.12 -1.32 -12.26
C ALA A 368 -4.12 -0.37 -11.58
N THR A 369 -3.05 0.05 -12.27
CA THR A 369 -2.10 1.04 -11.76
C THR A 369 -2.76 2.40 -11.54
N LEU A 370 -3.62 2.83 -12.47
CA LEU A 370 -4.39 4.06 -12.30
C LEU A 370 -5.35 4.00 -11.10
N LEU A 371 -6.09 2.91 -10.98
CA LEU A 371 -6.98 2.67 -9.84
C LEU A 371 -6.22 2.56 -8.51
N PHE A 372 -4.98 2.07 -8.52
CA PHE A 372 -4.13 2.01 -7.32
C PHE A 372 -3.78 3.43 -6.83
N ALA A 373 -3.46 4.36 -7.73
CA ALA A 373 -3.23 5.76 -7.37
C ALA A 373 -4.47 6.41 -6.76
N VAL A 374 -5.66 6.09 -7.26
CA VAL A 374 -6.93 6.56 -6.70
C VAL A 374 -7.20 5.94 -5.32
N ALA A 375 -6.93 4.64 -5.14
CA ALA A 375 -7.05 3.99 -3.83
C ALA A 375 -6.13 4.64 -2.78
N ILE A 376 -4.91 4.97 -3.17
CA ILE A 376 -3.96 5.71 -2.33
C ILE A 376 -4.55 7.07 -1.92
N ARG A 377 -5.17 7.82 -2.84
CA ARG A 377 -5.79 9.11 -2.52
C ARG A 377 -6.88 8.98 -1.45
N VAL A 378 -7.73 7.97 -1.56
CA VAL A 378 -8.81 7.73 -0.58
C VAL A 378 -8.24 7.36 0.80
N GLU A 379 -7.23 6.50 0.83
CA GLU A 379 -6.56 6.12 2.08
C GLU A 379 -5.81 7.31 2.69
N ARG A 380 -5.21 8.16 1.87
CA ARG A 380 -4.58 9.40 2.31
C ARG A 380 -5.54 10.31 3.07
N LEU A 381 -6.73 10.57 2.51
CA LEU A 381 -7.79 11.36 3.18
C LEU A 381 -8.15 10.76 4.55
N LYS A 382 -8.38 9.44 4.59
CA LYS A 382 -8.72 8.74 5.82
C LYS A 382 -7.62 8.88 6.88
N HIS A 383 -6.36 8.71 6.49
CA HIS A 383 -5.24 8.76 7.43
C HIS A 383 -4.94 10.19 7.86
N ALA A 384 -4.95 11.17 6.96
CA ALA A 384 -4.78 12.59 7.30
C ALA A 384 -5.81 13.02 8.36
N ALA A 385 -7.09 12.65 8.18
CA ALA A 385 -8.13 12.96 9.16
C ALA A 385 -7.90 12.35 10.56
N ARG A 386 -7.16 11.25 10.65
CA ARG A 386 -6.87 10.56 11.93
C ARG A 386 -5.59 11.04 12.59
N THR A 387 -4.56 11.34 11.81
CA THR A 387 -3.23 11.70 12.32
C THR A 387 -3.03 13.21 12.44
N GLU A 388 -3.72 13.99 11.61
CA GLU A 388 -3.65 15.46 11.56
C GLU A 388 -5.05 16.09 11.57
N PRO A 389 -5.89 15.81 12.56
CA PRO A 389 -7.33 16.17 12.54
C PRO A 389 -7.58 17.66 12.30
N ARG A 390 -6.69 18.53 12.78
CA ARG A 390 -6.78 19.99 12.64
C ARG A 390 -6.18 20.55 11.35
N ARG A 391 -5.62 19.69 10.48
CA ARG A 391 -5.09 20.12 9.19
C ARG A 391 -6.22 20.72 8.36
N ALA A 392 -5.96 21.84 7.67
CA ALA A 392 -6.97 22.49 6.84
C ALA A 392 -7.44 21.55 5.73
N ALA A 393 -8.75 21.50 5.49
CA ALA A 393 -9.33 20.57 4.51
C ALA A 393 -8.91 20.88 3.07
N ASP A 394 -8.57 22.14 2.76
CA ASP A 394 -8.12 22.60 1.44
C ASP A 394 -6.74 22.05 1.04
N THR A 395 -6.00 21.45 1.98
CA THR A 395 -4.76 20.72 1.66
C THR A 395 -5.00 19.42 0.91
N GLU A 396 -6.20 18.85 1.01
CA GLU A 396 -6.59 17.58 0.39
C GLU A 396 -7.86 17.69 -0.48
N LEU A 397 -8.69 18.70 -0.22
CA LEU A 397 -9.95 18.97 -0.93
C LEU A 397 -9.89 20.31 -1.63
N THR A 398 -10.63 20.42 -2.69
CA THR A 398 -10.73 21.63 -3.49
C THR A 398 -11.75 22.61 -2.92
N ALA A 399 -11.65 23.86 -3.30
CA ALA A 399 -12.63 24.88 -2.87
C ALA A 399 -14.07 24.49 -3.22
N SER A 400 -14.29 23.93 -4.42
CA SER A 400 -15.62 23.47 -4.84
C SER A 400 -16.08 22.19 -4.14
N GLU A 401 -15.17 21.26 -3.82
CA GLU A 401 -15.48 20.12 -2.98
C GLU A 401 -15.86 20.54 -1.57
N ILE A 402 -15.16 21.51 -0.99
CA ILE A 402 -15.50 22.08 0.32
C ILE A 402 -16.86 22.78 0.26
N GLN A 403 -17.11 23.61 -0.76
CA GLN A 403 -18.38 24.29 -0.94
C GLN A 403 -19.55 23.29 -1.11
N ALA A 404 -19.38 22.29 -1.96
CA ALA A 404 -20.36 21.23 -2.16
C ALA A 404 -20.61 20.44 -0.87
N LEU A 405 -19.56 20.11 -0.13
CA LEU A 405 -19.66 19.42 1.15
C LEU A 405 -20.48 20.21 2.17
N VAL A 406 -20.23 21.52 2.29
CA VAL A 406 -20.99 22.42 3.17
C VAL A 406 -22.46 22.48 2.75
N LEU A 407 -22.75 22.64 1.46
CA LEU A 407 -24.12 22.70 0.94
C LEU A 407 -24.89 21.40 1.16
N LEU A 408 -24.28 20.25 0.86
CA LEU A 408 -24.90 18.95 1.09
C LEU A 408 -25.13 18.71 2.58
N LYS A 409 -24.18 19.06 3.43
CA LYS A 409 -24.31 18.90 4.87
C LYS A 409 -25.39 19.82 5.45
N ARG A 410 -25.51 21.06 4.97
CA ARG A 410 -26.60 21.98 5.35
C ARG A 410 -27.98 21.45 4.96
N ARG A 411 -28.08 20.81 3.82
CA ARG A 411 -29.33 20.17 3.35
C ARG A 411 -29.71 18.97 4.23
N GLU A 412 -28.74 18.17 4.66
CA GLU A 412 -28.97 16.93 5.42
C GLU A 412 -28.72 17.08 6.93
N LYS A 413 -28.45 18.32 7.41
CA LYS A 413 -28.18 18.57 8.83
C LYS A 413 -29.34 18.19 9.74
N LYS A 414 -29.04 17.73 10.91
CA LYS A 414 -29.99 17.58 12.00
C LYS A 414 -30.42 18.97 12.51
N ARG A 415 -31.64 19.08 13.06
CA ARG A 415 -32.21 20.35 13.53
C ARG A 415 -31.29 21.11 14.52
N THR A 416 -30.53 20.38 15.31
CA THR A 416 -29.61 20.92 16.35
C THR A 416 -28.19 21.13 15.85
N GLU A 417 -27.86 20.82 14.59
CA GLU A 417 -26.53 20.86 14.05
C GLU A 417 -26.23 22.23 13.41
N SER A 418 -25.18 22.91 13.88
CA SER A 418 -24.67 24.15 13.27
C SER A 418 -23.58 23.80 12.27
N ILE A 419 -23.69 24.30 11.04
CA ILE A 419 -22.72 24.11 9.99
C ILE A 419 -21.93 25.41 9.81
N PRO A 420 -20.63 25.46 10.13
CA PRO A 420 -19.80 26.66 10.02
C PRO A 420 -19.63 27.11 8.57
N ASP A 421 -19.44 28.41 8.37
CA ASP A 421 -19.06 29.00 7.07
C ASP A 421 -17.54 29.06 6.86
N ALA A 422 -16.76 28.91 7.94
CA ALA A 422 -15.31 28.97 7.91
C ALA A 422 -14.70 27.70 7.25
N PRO A 423 -13.45 27.78 6.79
CA PRO A 423 -12.71 26.62 6.29
C PRO A 423 -12.77 25.44 7.27
N LEU A 424 -13.05 24.25 6.76
CA LEU A 424 -13.14 23.03 7.54
C LEU A 424 -11.76 22.46 7.78
N ASP A 425 -11.54 21.86 8.93
CA ASP A 425 -10.44 20.93 9.13
C ASP A 425 -10.72 19.58 8.45
N ILE A 426 -9.65 18.80 8.20
CA ILE A 426 -9.74 17.55 7.45
C ILE A 426 -10.56 16.49 8.21
N ALA A 427 -10.55 16.48 9.54
CA ALA A 427 -11.32 15.52 10.34
C ALA A 427 -12.83 15.79 10.21
N THR A 428 -13.23 17.05 10.29
CA THR A 428 -14.63 17.50 10.08
C THR A 428 -15.08 17.18 8.66
N ALA A 429 -14.26 17.51 7.66
CA ALA A 429 -14.58 17.23 6.26
C ALA A 429 -14.78 15.73 5.98
N VAL A 430 -13.85 14.89 6.44
CA VAL A 430 -13.95 13.43 6.27
C VAL A 430 -15.13 12.85 7.07
N ARG A 431 -15.42 13.37 8.26
CA ARG A 431 -16.59 12.96 9.03
C ARG A 431 -17.90 13.29 8.28
N TRP A 432 -18.05 14.49 7.75
CA TRP A 432 -19.22 14.88 6.97
C TRP A 432 -19.36 14.06 5.68
N MET A 433 -18.25 13.78 4.99
CA MET A 433 -18.27 12.84 3.87
C MET A 433 -18.79 11.46 4.30
N ALA A 434 -18.32 10.95 5.42
CA ALA A 434 -18.76 9.66 5.92
C ALA A 434 -20.26 9.66 6.27
N ASP A 435 -20.76 10.71 6.90
CA ASP A 435 -22.19 10.88 7.19
C ASP A 435 -23.02 10.85 5.90
N LEU A 436 -22.61 11.63 4.89
CA LEU A 436 -23.22 11.62 3.55
C LEU A 436 -23.14 10.24 2.88
N GLY A 437 -22.16 9.44 3.22
CA GLY A 437 -21.96 8.07 2.73
C GLY A 437 -22.69 6.98 3.52
N GLY A 438 -23.50 7.36 4.52
CA GLY A 438 -24.30 6.45 5.34
C GLY A 438 -23.62 6.00 6.63
N TYR A 439 -22.66 6.76 7.15
CA TYR A 439 -22.06 6.50 8.46
C TYR A 439 -23.00 6.98 9.58
N THR A 440 -23.43 6.07 10.43
CA THR A 440 -24.36 6.36 11.53
C THR A 440 -23.68 6.62 12.87
N GLY A 441 -22.40 6.31 12.99
CA GLY A 441 -21.63 6.47 14.23
C GLY A 441 -21.89 5.40 15.28
N ASN A 442 -23.04 4.75 15.25
CA ASN A 442 -23.53 3.89 16.35
C ASN A 442 -23.31 2.39 16.10
N SER A 443 -23.22 1.94 14.85
CA SER A 443 -23.25 0.50 14.54
C SER A 443 -21.91 -0.21 14.70
N SER A 444 -20.78 0.51 14.75
CA SER A 444 -19.44 -0.10 14.82
C SER A 444 -18.56 0.42 15.95
N GLY A 445 -18.99 1.45 16.68
CA GLY A 445 -18.22 2.05 17.79
C GLY A 445 -16.87 2.65 17.41
N GLY A 446 -16.52 2.66 16.11
CA GLY A 446 -15.22 3.08 15.58
C GLY A 446 -15.29 4.25 14.61
N PRO A 447 -14.15 4.81 14.20
CA PRO A 447 -14.08 5.89 13.22
C PRO A 447 -14.58 5.42 11.84
N PRO A 448 -15.06 6.34 10.97
CA PRO A 448 -15.61 5.99 9.68
C PRO A 448 -14.63 5.20 8.82
N GLY A 449 -15.13 4.12 8.21
CA GLY A 449 -14.38 3.26 7.30
C GLY A 449 -14.32 3.85 5.88
N VAL A 450 -13.39 3.35 5.08
CA VAL A 450 -13.13 3.82 3.70
C VAL A 450 -14.36 3.78 2.80
N THR A 451 -15.23 2.78 2.95
CA THR A 451 -16.43 2.61 2.11
C THR A 451 -17.40 3.77 2.25
N VAL A 452 -17.70 4.19 3.48
CA VAL A 452 -18.62 5.32 3.74
C VAL A 452 -17.97 6.66 3.36
N ILE A 453 -16.68 6.83 3.65
CA ILE A 453 -15.94 8.04 3.23
C ILE A 453 -16.00 8.17 1.69
N ARG A 454 -15.74 7.11 0.94
CA ARG A 454 -15.79 7.11 -0.52
C ARG A 454 -17.19 7.42 -1.05
N ARG A 455 -18.23 6.75 -0.51
CA ARG A 455 -19.62 6.99 -0.94
C ARG A 455 -20.01 8.47 -0.77
N GLY A 456 -19.66 9.04 0.36
CA GLY A 456 -19.90 10.46 0.60
C GLY A 456 -19.04 11.36 -0.28
N PHE A 457 -17.78 11.00 -0.50
CA PHE A 457 -16.89 11.73 -1.39
C PHE A 457 -17.40 11.79 -2.83
N VAL A 458 -17.90 10.67 -3.36
CA VAL A 458 -18.57 10.66 -4.69
C VAL A 458 -19.77 11.60 -4.73
N ARG A 459 -20.60 11.66 -3.69
CA ARG A 459 -21.73 12.61 -3.61
C ARG A 459 -21.28 14.07 -3.60
N VAL A 460 -20.23 14.37 -2.82
CA VAL A 460 -19.61 15.70 -2.75
C VAL A 460 -19.08 16.10 -4.12
N ARG A 461 -18.40 15.20 -4.80
CA ARG A 461 -17.87 15.43 -6.15
C ARG A 461 -18.97 15.74 -7.15
N ASN A 462 -20.02 14.92 -7.22
CA ASN A 462 -21.15 15.14 -8.13
C ASN A 462 -21.82 16.50 -7.88
N ALA A 463 -21.94 16.92 -6.62
CA ALA A 463 -22.47 18.22 -6.28
C ALA A 463 -21.51 19.37 -6.63
N ALA A 464 -20.22 19.21 -6.40
CA ALA A 464 -19.19 20.15 -6.81
C ALA A 464 -19.21 20.37 -8.32
N ASP A 465 -19.29 19.29 -9.10
CA ASP A 465 -19.42 19.34 -10.56
C ASP A 465 -20.67 20.12 -11.01
N ALA A 466 -21.81 19.88 -10.37
CA ALA A 466 -23.05 20.60 -10.69
C ALA A 466 -22.93 22.12 -10.39
N LEU A 467 -22.39 22.48 -9.22
CA LEU A 467 -22.19 23.87 -8.82
C LEU A 467 -21.31 24.64 -9.81
N GLU A 468 -20.24 24.03 -10.28
CA GLU A 468 -19.30 24.67 -11.19
C GLU A 468 -19.90 24.78 -12.61
N GLN A 469 -20.69 23.80 -13.06
CA GLN A 469 -21.45 23.93 -14.30
C GLN A 469 -22.44 25.09 -14.26
N LEU A 470 -23.06 25.33 -13.11
CA LEU A 470 -23.97 26.48 -12.90
C LEU A 470 -23.19 27.80 -12.82
N GLY A 471 -22.07 27.85 -12.12
CA GLY A 471 -21.22 29.04 -12.04
C GLY A 471 -20.54 29.42 -13.36
N ALA A 472 -20.29 28.47 -14.24
CA ALA A 472 -19.70 28.70 -15.56
C ALA A 472 -20.72 29.25 -16.60
N ARG A 473 -22.03 29.27 -16.25
CA ARG A 473 -23.08 29.83 -17.10
C ARG A 473 -23.47 31.28 -16.74
N ARG A 474 -22.89 31.81 -15.66
CA ARG A 474 -22.94 33.22 -15.29
C ARG A 474 -21.62 33.93 -15.67
#